data_87da5312c93b97a81d61b0387c113bea
#
_entry.id   87da5312c93b97a81d61b0387c113bea
#
_cell.length_a   1.000
_cell.length_b   1.000
_cell.length_c   1.000
_cell.angle_alpha   90.00
_cell.angle_beta   90.00
_cell.angle_gamma   90.00
#
_symmetry.space_group_name_H-M   'P 1'
#
loop_
_entity.id
_entity.type
_entity.pdbx_description
1 polymer ?
#
loop_
_entity_poly.entity_id
_entity_poly.type
_entity_poly.pdbx_seq_one_letter_code
_entity_poly.pdbx_strand_id
1 'polypeptide(L)'
;MDITQTDLQKFNCDLLSSDLPNILEQLGCNQVILTSSQTESHLSADQILAFRKQLTAKGITLVEREKSPLQSVPVYGLDSIANMVYVFQSEFLSSRPRHVKLMDGGDSAVLLKGDSGLLTASGLFKPAYYAHLILSKFQGELIAYDPHYVAIRTTGDRPCYLIAVLNYNDSTSRICTGAAALGEVQEAIERYRDELELNISLYGLSGTFSIKKYSFDHSDTLFDFLERIGFPKEYDSPMDFDLNYYTAPKTDVFTEEVNQTLHLNFSVIGTGLQMAVVESLPV
;
A
#
# COMPACT_ATOMS: atom_id res chain seq x y z
N MET A 1 -11.79 5.42 -3.92
CA MET A 1 -11.11 5.79 -2.67
C MET A 1 -12.00 6.73 -1.88
N ASP A 2 -12.12 6.52 -0.57
CA ASP A 2 -12.89 7.39 0.31
C ASP A 2 -11.96 8.42 0.97
N ILE A 3 -12.33 9.71 0.84
CA ILE A 3 -11.61 10.85 1.41
C ILE A 3 -12.63 11.66 2.22
N THR A 4 -12.30 12.03 3.45
CA THR A 4 -13.15 12.92 4.25
C THR A 4 -12.82 14.38 3.95
N GLN A 5 -13.76 15.30 4.25
CA GLN A 5 -13.48 16.73 4.12
C GLN A 5 -12.37 17.18 5.08
N THR A 6 -12.28 16.54 6.26
CA THR A 6 -11.19 16.77 7.21
C THR A 6 -9.84 16.36 6.64
N ASP A 7 -9.77 15.27 5.87
CA ASP A 7 -8.54 14.85 5.20
C ASP A 7 -8.08 15.95 4.23
N LEU A 8 -9.00 16.48 3.44
CA LEU A 8 -8.68 17.59 2.52
C LEU A 8 -8.20 18.86 3.22
N GLN A 9 -8.70 19.15 4.42
CA GLN A 9 -8.26 20.32 5.19
C GLN A 9 -6.86 20.14 5.81
N LYS A 10 -6.49 18.92 6.20
CA LYS A 10 -5.16 18.60 6.73
C LYS A 10 -4.08 18.73 5.67
N PHE A 11 -4.41 18.43 4.43
CA PHE A 11 -3.56 18.79 3.30
C PHE A 11 -3.75 20.29 3.05
N ASN A 12 -2.74 21.11 3.37
CA ASN A 12 -2.75 22.54 3.07
C ASN A 12 -3.20 22.74 1.61
N CYS A 13 -4.05 23.76 1.32
CA CYS A 13 -4.65 23.94 -0.01
C CYS A 13 -3.65 23.92 -1.17
N ASP A 14 -2.40 24.29 -0.94
CA ASP A 14 -1.32 24.22 -1.93
C ASP A 14 -0.84 22.77 -2.18
N LEU A 15 -0.85 21.89 -1.19
CA LEU A 15 -0.59 20.45 -1.32
C LEU A 15 -1.72 19.71 -2.04
N LEU A 16 -2.98 20.12 -1.77
CA LEU A 16 -4.14 19.61 -2.49
C LEU A 16 -4.09 19.91 -3.99
N SER A 17 -3.47 21.03 -4.37
CA SER A 17 -3.44 21.45 -5.75
C SER A 17 -2.47 20.64 -6.62
N SER A 18 -1.42 20.03 -6.06
CA SER A 18 -0.40 19.32 -6.85
C SER A 18 -0.16 17.87 -6.45
N ASP A 19 -0.14 17.54 -5.16
CA ASP A 19 0.38 16.26 -4.71
C ASP A 19 -0.68 15.17 -4.56
N LEU A 20 -1.82 15.46 -3.94
CA LEU A 20 -2.87 14.46 -3.73
C LEU A 20 -3.42 13.86 -5.05
N PRO A 21 -3.78 14.65 -6.08
CA PRO A 21 -4.17 14.07 -7.37
C PRO A 21 -3.09 13.21 -8.02
N ASN A 22 -1.80 13.53 -7.83
CA ASN A 22 -0.68 12.73 -8.31
C ASN A 22 -0.56 11.40 -7.56
N ILE A 23 -0.73 11.42 -6.23
CA ILE A 23 -0.75 10.21 -5.40
C ILE A 23 -1.91 9.30 -5.80
N LEU A 24 -3.10 9.86 -5.99
CA LEU A 24 -4.29 9.11 -6.40
C LEU A 24 -4.14 8.47 -7.77
N GLU A 25 -3.51 9.18 -8.73
CA GLU A 25 -3.17 8.65 -10.03
C GLU A 25 -2.15 7.50 -9.93
N GLN A 26 -1.09 7.67 -9.12
CA GLN A 26 -0.09 6.62 -8.86
C GLN A 26 -0.69 5.38 -8.21
N LEU A 27 -1.72 5.55 -7.38
CA LEU A 27 -2.47 4.46 -6.77
C LEU A 27 -3.49 3.81 -7.72
N GLY A 28 -3.56 4.25 -8.98
CA GLY A 28 -4.50 3.73 -9.97
C GLY A 28 -5.98 4.02 -9.64
N CYS A 29 -6.24 5.09 -8.87
CA CYS A 29 -7.61 5.45 -8.50
C CYS A 29 -8.37 5.99 -9.71
N ASN A 30 -9.55 5.43 -9.99
CA ASN A 30 -10.46 5.93 -11.01
C ASN A 30 -11.66 6.70 -10.41
N GLN A 31 -11.89 6.57 -9.10
CA GLN A 31 -12.97 7.25 -8.40
C GLN A 31 -12.55 7.63 -6.97
N VAL A 32 -12.89 8.83 -6.56
CA VAL A 32 -12.75 9.36 -5.19
C VAL A 32 -14.14 9.62 -4.63
N ILE A 33 -14.39 9.16 -3.40
CA ILE A 33 -15.61 9.46 -2.66
C ILE A 33 -15.25 10.47 -1.57
N LEU A 34 -15.75 11.69 -1.70
CA LEU A 34 -15.63 12.72 -0.69
C LEU A 34 -16.76 12.58 0.33
N THR A 35 -16.40 12.23 1.57
CA THR A 35 -17.36 12.05 2.64
C THR A 35 -17.40 13.28 3.54
N SER A 36 -18.58 13.88 3.73
CA SER A 36 -18.81 15.01 4.64
C SER A 36 -19.53 14.55 5.90
N SER A 37 -19.18 15.11 7.07
CA SER A 37 -19.95 14.97 8.30
C SER A 37 -20.60 16.32 8.68
N GLN A 38 -21.77 16.27 9.33
CA GLN A 38 -22.51 17.47 9.71
C GLN A 38 -21.81 18.31 10.80
N THR A 39 -20.78 17.75 11.45
CA THR A 39 -20.07 18.36 12.58
C THR A 39 -18.68 18.90 12.23
N GLU A 40 -18.19 18.66 11.02
CA GLU A 40 -16.85 19.08 10.59
C GLU A 40 -16.92 20.38 9.78
N SER A 41 -15.90 21.23 9.90
CA SER A 41 -15.78 22.47 9.11
C SER A 41 -15.78 22.14 7.61
N HIS A 42 -16.68 22.76 6.86
CA HIS A 42 -16.86 22.47 5.44
C HIS A 42 -15.80 23.15 4.57
N LEU A 43 -15.28 22.44 3.60
CA LEU A 43 -14.58 23.05 2.48
C LEU A 43 -15.54 23.99 1.72
N SER A 44 -15.02 25.10 1.23
CA SER A 44 -15.83 25.97 0.38
C SER A 44 -16.19 25.26 -0.95
N ALA A 45 -17.30 25.68 -1.54
CA ALA A 45 -17.72 25.15 -2.85
C ALA A 45 -16.62 25.35 -3.91
N ASP A 46 -15.87 26.45 -3.84
CA ASP A 46 -14.77 26.76 -4.76
C ASP A 46 -13.59 25.79 -4.59
N GLN A 47 -13.27 25.39 -3.36
CA GLN A 47 -12.22 24.41 -3.07
C GLN A 47 -12.61 23.01 -3.60
N ILE A 48 -13.84 22.58 -3.40
CA ILE A 48 -14.36 21.33 -3.93
C ILE A 48 -14.36 21.35 -5.46
N LEU A 49 -14.75 22.47 -6.07
CA LEU A 49 -14.75 22.63 -7.53
C LEU A 49 -13.34 22.59 -8.12
N ALA A 50 -12.37 23.25 -7.47
CA ALA A 50 -10.97 23.21 -7.88
C ALA A 50 -10.41 21.79 -7.80
N PHE A 51 -10.65 21.08 -6.69
CA PHE A 51 -10.25 19.69 -6.51
C PHE A 51 -10.87 18.77 -7.57
N ARG A 52 -12.17 18.92 -7.82
CA ARG A 52 -12.89 18.17 -8.89
C ARG A 52 -12.24 18.37 -10.25
N LYS A 53 -11.88 19.60 -10.62
CA LYS A 53 -11.22 19.90 -11.91
C LYS A 53 -9.86 19.18 -12.03
N GLN A 54 -9.07 19.17 -10.96
CA GLN A 54 -7.77 18.50 -10.94
C GLN A 54 -7.91 16.99 -11.08
N LEU A 55 -8.84 16.37 -10.35
CA LEU A 55 -9.13 14.94 -10.47
C LEU A 55 -9.61 14.57 -11.87
N THR A 56 -10.51 15.39 -12.45
CA THR A 56 -11.04 15.16 -13.81
C THR A 56 -9.93 15.22 -14.86
N ALA A 57 -8.95 16.13 -14.70
CA ALA A 57 -7.79 16.22 -15.60
C ALA A 57 -6.94 14.94 -15.60
N LYS A 58 -7.01 14.13 -14.54
CA LYS A 58 -6.36 12.83 -14.39
C LYS A 58 -7.28 11.63 -14.63
N GLY A 59 -8.47 11.86 -15.15
CA GLY A 59 -9.46 10.81 -15.41
C GLY A 59 -10.12 10.24 -14.14
N ILE A 60 -9.98 10.92 -12.99
CA ILE A 60 -10.52 10.48 -11.71
C ILE A 60 -11.88 11.16 -11.45
N THR A 61 -12.91 10.38 -11.13
CA THR A 61 -14.26 10.89 -10.83
C THR A 61 -14.41 11.20 -9.34
N LEU A 62 -14.93 12.40 -9.00
CA LEU A 62 -15.28 12.78 -7.62
C LEU A 62 -16.78 12.53 -7.37
N VAL A 63 -17.08 11.73 -6.34
CA VAL A 63 -18.44 11.47 -5.83
C VAL A 63 -18.54 12.02 -4.40
N GLU A 64 -19.59 12.79 -4.12
CA GLU A 64 -19.85 13.31 -2.78
C GLU A 64 -20.86 12.40 -2.05
N ARG A 65 -20.61 12.11 -0.77
CA ARG A 65 -21.47 11.27 0.07
C ARG A 65 -21.52 11.81 1.50
N GLU A 66 -22.68 11.70 2.13
CA GLU A 66 -22.81 11.97 3.57
C GLU A 66 -22.32 10.78 4.41
N LYS A 67 -21.64 11.07 5.52
CA LYS A 67 -21.09 10.06 6.43
C LYS A 67 -22.18 9.43 7.28
N SER A 68 -22.22 8.11 7.31
CA SER A 68 -23.02 7.36 8.29
C SER A 68 -22.24 7.30 9.63
N PRO A 69 -22.89 7.49 10.79
CA PRO A 69 -22.22 7.61 12.10
C PRO A 69 -21.84 6.27 12.73
N LEU A 70 -21.27 5.34 12.00
CA LEU A 70 -20.77 4.08 12.57
C LEU A 70 -19.32 4.25 13.05
N GLN A 71 -19.12 4.27 14.37
CA GLN A 71 -17.81 4.07 14.98
C GLN A 71 -17.36 2.63 14.68
N SER A 72 -16.31 2.46 13.89
CA SER A 72 -15.70 1.16 13.66
C SER A 72 -14.85 0.76 14.88
N VAL A 73 -14.95 -0.50 15.28
CA VAL A 73 -14.05 -1.08 16.26
C VAL A 73 -12.64 -1.09 15.67
N PRO A 74 -11.58 -0.67 16.42
CA PRO A 74 -10.21 -0.70 15.93
C PRO A 74 -9.77 -2.11 15.51
N VAL A 75 -9.13 -2.20 14.36
CA VAL A 75 -8.54 -3.43 13.82
C VAL A 75 -7.05 -3.19 13.60
N TYR A 76 -6.24 -3.31 14.64
CA TYR A 76 -4.82 -2.95 14.62
C TYR A 76 -3.98 -3.73 13.60
N GLY A 77 -4.44 -4.90 13.15
CA GLY A 77 -3.83 -5.61 12.03
C GLY A 77 -3.77 -4.78 10.73
N LEU A 78 -4.68 -3.81 10.55
CA LEU A 78 -4.69 -2.90 9.41
C LEU A 78 -3.52 -1.89 9.41
N ASP A 79 -2.86 -1.71 10.53
CA ASP A 79 -1.68 -0.85 10.67
C ASP A 79 -0.36 -1.62 10.46
N SER A 80 -0.40 -2.94 10.41
CA SER A 80 0.76 -3.83 10.35
C SER A 80 1.08 -4.32 8.94
N ILE A 81 2.24 -4.97 8.79
CA ILE A 81 2.66 -5.64 7.54
C ILE A 81 1.64 -6.69 7.07
N ALA A 82 0.89 -7.30 7.99
CA ALA A 82 -0.15 -8.26 7.65
C ALA A 82 -1.21 -7.67 6.70
N ASN A 83 -1.53 -6.39 6.83
CA ASN A 83 -2.49 -5.73 5.94
C ASN A 83 -1.97 -5.61 4.49
N MET A 84 -0.68 -5.39 4.30
CA MET A 84 -0.08 -5.38 2.97
C MET A 84 -0.31 -6.72 2.26
N VAL A 85 0.03 -7.81 2.93
CA VAL A 85 -0.15 -9.17 2.41
C VAL A 85 -1.64 -9.49 2.19
N TYR A 86 -2.50 -9.13 3.15
CA TYR A 86 -3.94 -9.33 3.05
C TYR A 86 -4.57 -8.57 1.87
N VAL A 87 -4.12 -7.35 1.60
CA VAL A 87 -4.56 -6.56 0.45
C VAL A 87 -4.18 -7.27 -0.85
N PHE A 88 -2.94 -7.73 -1.00
CA PHE A 88 -2.51 -8.48 -2.18
C PHE A 88 -3.35 -9.74 -2.41
N GLN A 89 -3.48 -10.58 -1.38
CA GLN A 89 -4.26 -11.82 -1.48
C GLN A 89 -5.71 -11.56 -1.91
N SER A 90 -6.34 -10.61 -1.24
CA SER A 90 -7.75 -10.34 -1.48
C SER A 90 -8.01 -9.65 -2.81
N GLU A 91 -7.03 -8.96 -3.41
CA GLU A 91 -7.16 -8.37 -4.75
C GLU A 91 -7.20 -9.45 -5.83
N PHE A 92 -6.36 -10.47 -5.74
CA PHE A 92 -6.36 -11.59 -6.69
C PHE A 92 -7.49 -12.60 -6.47
N LEU A 93 -8.09 -12.62 -5.27
CA LEU A 93 -9.20 -13.51 -4.94
C LEU A 93 -10.57 -12.86 -5.14
N SER A 94 -10.64 -11.54 -5.29
CA SER A 94 -11.90 -10.79 -5.35
C SER A 94 -12.04 -10.02 -6.65
N SER A 95 -13.12 -10.28 -7.39
CA SER A 95 -13.52 -9.48 -8.55
C SER A 95 -14.27 -8.19 -8.20
N ARG A 96 -14.35 -7.82 -6.93
CA ARG A 96 -15.10 -6.63 -6.49
C ARG A 96 -14.21 -5.42 -6.34
N PRO A 97 -14.60 -4.24 -6.85
CA PRO A 97 -13.89 -3.01 -6.60
C PRO A 97 -13.85 -2.72 -5.10
N ARG A 98 -12.67 -2.42 -4.56
CA ARG A 98 -12.49 -2.09 -3.16
C ARG A 98 -12.73 -0.62 -2.91
N HIS A 99 -13.45 -0.35 -1.85
CA HIS A 99 -13.47 0.98 -1.26
C HIS A 99 -12.23 1.14 -0.40
N VAL A 100 -11.34 2.04 -0.79
CA VAL A 100 -10.12 2.34 -0.06
C VAL A 100 -10.27 3.74 0.54
N LYS A 101 -10.06 3.83 1.84
CA LYS A 101 -10.04 5.10 2.57
C LYS A 101 -8.63 5.70 2.48
N LEU A 102 -8.52 7.00 2.21
CA LEU A 102 -7.20 7.63 2.07
C LEU A 102 -6.48 7.75 3.41
N MET A 103 -7.13 8.32 4.42
CA MET A 103 -6.53 8.58 5.73
C MET A 103 -7.38 8.03 6.86
N ASP A 104 -6.72 7.65 7.95
CA ASP A 104 -7.39 7.32 9.20
C ASP A 104 -8.15 8.54 9.75
N GLY A 105 -9.33 8.32 10.32
CA GLY A 105 -10.12 9.39 10.91
C GLY A 105 -9.65 9.80 12.30
N GLY A 106 -10.10 10.98 12.77
CA GLY A 106 -9.94 11.47 14.14
C GLY A 106 -8.62 12.18 14.43
N ASP A 107 -8.16 12.12 15.69
CA ASP A 107 -7.01 12.89 16.17
C ASP A 107 -5.69 12.47 15.52
N SER A 108 -4.91 13.43 15.02
CA SER A 108 -3.61 13.20 14.41
C SER A 108 -2.52 12.81 15.43
N ALA A 109 -2.71 13.05 16.71
CA ALA A 109 -1.78 12.65 17.76
C ALA A 109 -1.71 11.12 17.96
N VAL A 110 -2.74 10.39 17.51
CA VAL A 110 -2.78 8.92 17.59
C VAL A 110 -2.32 8.34 16.26
N LEU A 111 -1.14 7.75 16.22
CA LEU A 111 -0.52 7.25 14.98
C LEU A 111 -1.15 5.95 14.47
N LEU A 112 -1.44 5.00 15.36
CA LEU A 112 -2.04 3.71 15.00
C LEU A 112 -3.43 3.61 15.60
N LYS A 113 -4.45 3.48 14.76
CA LYS A 113 -5.86 3.47 15.17
C LYS A 113 -6.61 2.20 14.82
N GLY A 114 -5.97 1.29 14.07
CA GLY A 114 -6.67 0.14 13.53
C GLY A 114 -7.79 0.53 12.57
N ASP A 115 -7.64 1.65 11.87
CA ASP A 115 -8.60 2.12 10.85
C ASP A 115 -8.11 1.71 9.44
N SER A 116 -8.99 1.75 8.46
CA SER A 116 -8.75 1.25 7.09
C SER A 116 -8.10 2.28 6.16
N GLY A 117 -7.59 3.39 6.67
CA GLY A 117 -6.86 4.39 5.88
C GLY A 117 -5.55 3.84 5.31
N LEU A 118 -5.15 4.35 4.15
CA LEU A 118 -3.81 4.10 3.57
C LEU A 118 -2.73 4.90 4.29
N LEU A 119 -3.13 6.02 4.86
CA LEU A 119 -2.27 6.90 5.66
C LEU A 119 -2.83 6.99 7.08
N THR A 120 -1.96 7.22 8.04
CA THR A 120 -2.36 7.61 9.39
C THR A 120 -3.09 8.96 9.36
N ALA A 121 -3.72 9.33 10.46
CA ALA A 121 -4.34 10.66 10.58
C ALA A 121 -3.33 11.83 10.51
N SER A 122 -2.05 11.57 10.73
CA SER A 122 -0.93 12.53 10.56
C SER A 122 -0.31 12.51 9.15
N GLY A 123 -0.72 11.59 8.26
CA GLY A 123 -0.24 11.52 6.87
C GLY A 123 0.90 10.53 6.64
N LEU A 124 1.27 9.70 7.62
CA LEU A 124 2.28 8.67 7.45
C LEU A 124 1.75 7.48 6.64
N PHE A 125 2.58 6.94 5.76
CA PHE A 125 2.22 5.80 4.91
C PHE A 125 2.11 4.51 5.72
N LYS A 126 0.96 3.84 5.61
CA LYS A 126 0.73 2.51 6.18
C LYS A 126 1.13 1.43 5.17
N PRO A 127 1.36 0.18 5.60
CA PRO A 127 1.72 -0.92 4.68
C PRO A 127 0.73 -1.09 3.53
N ALA A 128 -0.57 -0.86 3.76
CA ALA A 128 -1.59 -0.89 2.72
C ALA A 128 -1.37 0.14 1.59
N TYR A 129 -0.79 1.30 1.88
CA TYR A 129 -0.43 2.29 0.84
C TYR A 129 0.50 1.67 -0.20
N TYR A 130 1.58 1.05 0.27
CA TYR A 130 2.55 0.40 -0.62
C TYR A 130 1.94 -0.78 -1.38
N ALA A 131 1.05 -1.56 -0.74
CA ALA A 131 0.33 -2.62 -1.42
C ALA A 131 -0.47 -2.09 -2.61
N HIS A 132 -1.26 -1.03 -2.42
CA HIS A 132 -2.03 -0.43 -3.51
C HIS A 132 -1.14 0.23 -4.57
N LEU A 133 -0.03 0.88 -4.17
CA LEU A 133 0.94 1.46 -5.10
C LEU A 133 1.56 0.37 -6.00
N ILE A 134 1.91 -0.77 -5.43
CA ILE A 134 2.45 -1.90 -6.17
C ILE A 134 1.38 -2.50 -7.09
N LEU A 135 0.18 -2.77 -6.57
CA LEU A 135 -0.94 -3.33 -7.32
C LEU A 135 -1.35 -2.45 -8.51
N SER A 136 -1.22 -1.13 -8.41
CA SER A 136 -1.48 -0.23 -9.53
C SER A 136 -0.56 -0.47 -10.73
N LYS A 137 0.61 -1.06 -10.50
CA LYS A 137 1.58 -1.42 -11.54
C LYS A 137 1.39 -2.85 -12.07
N PHE A 138 0.62 -3.69 -11.38
CA PHE A 138 0.30 -5.06 -11.79
C PHE A 138 -0.83 -5.07 -12.83
N GLN A 139 -0.61 -4.36 -13.95
CA GLN A 139 -1.52 -4.34 -15.09
C GLN A 139 -0.90 -5.09 -16.26
N GLY A 140 -1.57 -6.10 -16.76
CA GLY A 140 -1.07 -6.91 -17.87
C GLY A 140 -1.67 -8.31 -17.89
N GLU A 141 -0.98 -9.19 -18.57
CA GLU A 141 -1.34 -10.61 -18.68
C GLU A 141 -0.84 -11.37 -17.44
N LEU A 142 -1.75 -12.07 -16.77
CA LEU A 142 -1.39 -12.97 -15.67
C LEU A 142 -0.69 -14.20 -16.25
N ILE A 143 0.59 -14.40 -15.91
CA ILE A 143 1.41 -15.52 -16.39
C ILE A 143 1.27 -16.71 -15.45
N ALA A 144 1.38 -16.47 -14.15
CA ALA A 144 1.33 -17.50 -13.13
C ALA A 144 0.79 -16.94 -11.80
N TYR A 145 0.09 -17.78 -11.07
CA TYR A 145 -0.51 -17.46 -9.79
C TYR A 145 -0.54 -18.67 -8.86
N ASP A 146 -0.18 -18.42 -7.61
CA ASP A 146 -0.30 -19.34 -6.48
C ASP A 146 -0.61 -18.50 -5.23
N PRO A 147 -1.13 -19.04 -4.13
CA PRO A 147 -1.36 -18.28 -2.90
C PRO A 147 -0.16 -17.47 -2.40
N HIS A 148 1.06 -17.91 -2.71
CA HIS A 148 2.29 -17.28 -2.26
C HIS A 148 3.01 -16.45 -3.33
N TYR A 149 2.60 -16.50 -4.60
CA TYR A 149 3.20 -15.64 -5.62
C TYR A 149 2.23 -15.30 -6.75
N VAL A 150 2.52 -14.20 -7.41
CA VAL A 150 1.87 -13.77 -8.64
C VAL A 150 2.92 -13.24 -9.62
N ALA A 151 2.79 -13.62 -10.90
CA ALA A 151 3.63 -13.13 -11.97
C ALA A 151 2.76 -12.59 -13.11
N ILE A 152 3.06 -11.37 -13.54
CA ILE A 152 2.34 -10.63 -14.58
C ILE A 152 3.34 -10.14 -15.63
N ARG A 153 2.96 -10.24 -16.89
CA ARG A 153 3.64 -9.60 -18.01
C ARG A 153 2.87 -8.35 -18.41
N THR A 154 3.52 -7.20 -18.39
CA THR A 154 2.87 -5.96 -18.82
C THR A 154 2.70 -5.91 -20.33
N THR A 155 1.63 -5.25 -20.78
CA THR A 155 1.40 -4.97 -22.21
C THR A 155 2.16 -3.71 -22.57
N GLY A 156 3.12 -3.81 -23.49
CA GLY A 156 3.93 -2.68 -23.95
C GLY A 156 4.94 -3.10 -25.03
N ASP A 157 5.62 -2.14 -25.62
CA ASP A 157 6.61 -2.38 -26.67
C ASP A 157 7.84 -3.17 -26.18
N ARG A 158 8.08 -3.16 -24.87
CA ARG A 158 9.15 -3.92 -24.24
C ARG A 158 8.57 -4.86 -23.17
N PRO A 159 9.03 -6.11 -23.12
CA PRO A 159 8.60 -7.01 -22.09
C PRO A 159 9.05 -6.50 -20.71
N CYS A 160 8.09 -6.30 -19.83
CA CYS A 160 8.31 -6.05 -18.42
C CYS A 160 7.53 -7.11 -17.62
N TYR A 161 8.19 -7.69 -16.64
CA TYR A 161 7.60 -8.72 -15.78
C TYR A 161 7.54 -8.17 -14.36
N LEU A 162 6.39 -8.34 -13.73
CA LEU A 162 6.16 -8.02 -12.31
C LEU A 162 5.91 -9.33 -11.58
N ILE A 163 6.71 -9.60 -10.57
CA ILE A 163 6.61 -10.82 -9.77
C ILE A 163 6.55 -10.41 -8.32
N ALA A 164 5.49 -10.81 -7.60
CA ALA A 164 5.37 -10.60 -6.16
C ALA A 164 5.32 -11.96 -5.46
N VAL A 165 6.06 -12.08 -4.36
CA VAL A 165 6.11 -13.23 -3.47
C VAL A 165 5.66 -12.80 -2.09
N LEU A 166 4.72 -13.54 -1.50
CA LEU A 166 4.02 -13.24 -0.26
C LEU A 166 4.27 -14.35 0.75
N ASN A 167 4.77 -14.02 1.94
CA ASN A 167 4.83 -14.96 3.05
C ASN A 167 3.83 -14.55 4.14
N TYR A 168 3.05 -15.50 4.63
CA TYR A 168 1.98 -15.27 5.61
C TYR A 168 1.48 -16.58 6.22
N ASN A 169 0.73 -16.46 7.31
CA ASN A 169 0.03 -17.58 7.95
C ASN A 169 -1.49 -17.28 8.08
N ASP A 170 -2.23 -18.26 8.61
CA ASP A 170 -3.68 -18.17 8.79
C ASP A 170 -4.12 -16.99 9.68
N SER A 171 -3.24 -16.53 10.59
CA SER A 171 -3.53 -15.39 11.46
C SER A 171 -3.63 -14.08 10.69
N THR A 172 -2.96 -13.93 9.54
CA THR A 172 -2.94 -12.71 8.72
C THR A 172 -4.35 -12.23 8.37
N SER A 173 -5.19 -13.11 7.84
CA SER A 173 -6.58 -12.75 7.52
C SER A 173 -7.37 -12.37 8.78
N ARG A 174 -7.22 -13.15 9.85
CA ARG A 174 -7.94 -12.92 11.11
C ARG A 174 -7.65 -11.57 11.74
N ILE A 175 -6.37 -11.18 11.82
CA ILE A 175 -5.99 -9.91 12.44
C ILE A 175 -6.31 -8.68 11.55
N CYS A 176 -6.50 -8.87 10.24
CA CYS A 176 -6.88 -7.79 9.32
C CYS A 176 -8.39 -7.63 9.16
N THR A 177 -9.20 -8.63 9.53
CA THR A 177 -10.66 -8.59 9.36
C THR A 177 -11.42 -8.56 10.67
N GLY A 178 -10.81 -8.97 11.78
CA GLY A 178 -11.40 -9.05 13.11
C GLY A 178 -10.88 -7.96 14.06
N ALA A 179 -11.62 -7.71 15.13
CA ALA A 179 -11.16 -6.86 16.23
C ALA A 179 -10.04 -7.60 16.97
N ALA A 180 -8.81 -7.33 16.60
CA ALA A 180 -7.62 -7.83 17.27
C ALA A 180 -6.99 -6.70 18.10
N ALA A 181 -6.71 -6.99 19.38
CA ALA A 181 -6.00 -6.05 20.25
C ALA A 181 -4.56 -5.88 19.77
N LEU A 182 -3.93 -4.73 20.10
CA LEU A 182 -2.56 -4.43 19.68
C LEU A 182 -1.58 -5.57 20.02
N GLY A 183 -1.64 -6.10 21.27
CA GLY A 183 -0.79 -7.20 21.70
C GLY A 183 -1.04 -8.53 20.95
N GLU A 184 -2.25 -8.79 20.48
CA GLU A 184 -2.53 -9.97 19.65
C GLU A 184 -1.93 -9.84 18.25
N VAL A 185 -1.92 -8.63 17.69
CA VAL A 185 -1.29 -8.37 16.40
C VAL A 185 0.21 -8.54 16.50
N GLN A 186 0.84 -7.96 17.55
CA GLN A 186 2.26 -8.11 17.83
C GLN A 186 2.63 -9.60 17.96
N GLU A 187 1.95 -10.32 18.81
CA GLU A 187 2.19 -11.76 19.02
C GLU A 187 2.06 -12.57 17.73
N ALA A 188 1.05 -12.30 16.90
CA ALA A 188 0.83 -13.00 15.65
C ALA A 188 1.95 -12.76 14.63
N ILE A 189 2.50 -11.53 14.58
CA ILE A 189 3.61 -11.16 13.67
C ILE A 189 4.94 -11.68 14.23
N GLU A 190 5.22 -11.51 15.53
CA GLU A 190 6.50 -11.90 16.12
C GLU A 190 6.70 -13.42 16.18
N ARG A 191 5.63 -14.20 16.38
CA ARG A 191 5.71 -15.67 16.43
C ARG A 191 5.90 -16.31 15.07
N TYR A 192 5.48 -15.65 14.01
CA TYR A 192 5.62 -16.18 12.67
C TYR A 192 6.98 -15.79 12.09
N ARG A 193 7.91 -16.76 12.06
CA ARG A 193 9.28 -16.60 11.57
C ARG A 193 9.64 -17.64 10.51
N ASP A 194 8.63 -18.34 9.99
CA ASP A 194 8.87 -19.30 8.91
C ASP A 194 9.38 -18.56 7.69
N GLU A 195 10.38 -19.13 7.04
CA GLU A 195 10.98 -18.61 5.83
C GLU A 195 10.33 -19.24 4.61
N LEU A 196 9.89 -18.41 3.68
CA LEU A 196 9.47 -18.83 2.36
C LEU A 196 10.59 -18.53 1.37
N GLU A 197 11.21 -19.58 0.83
CA GLU A 197 12.16 -19.50 -0.27
C GLU A 197 11.50 -19.93 -1.57
N LEU A 198 11.54 -19.06 -2.59
CA LEU A 198 11.04 -19.36 -3.93
C LEU A 198 12.08 -19.01 -4.97
N ASN A 199 12.32 -19.97 -5.90
CA ASN A 199 13.14 -19.79 -7.07
C ASN A 199 12.24 -19.74 -8.30
N ILE A 200 12.13 -18.57 -8.92
CA ILE A 200 11.28 -18.34 -10.08
C ILE A 200 12.16 -18.20 -11.33
N SER A 201 11.84 -18.98 -12.37
CA SER A 201 12.57 -18.94 -13.64
C SER A 201 11.68 -18.40 -14.75
N LEU A 202 12.14 -17.33 -15.41
CA LEU A 202 11.52 -16.79 -16.62
C LEU A 202 12.25 -17.32 -17.84
N TYR A 203 11.54 -18.05 -18.68
CA TYR A 203 12.09 -18.70 -19.87
C TYR A 203 11.87 -17.89 -21.16
N GLY A 204 12.72 -18.11 -22.15
CA GLY A 204 12.60 -17.48 -23.46
C GLY A 204 13.05 -16.01 -23.48
N LEU A 205 13.83 -15.59 -22.49
CA LEU A 205 14.39 -14.24 -22.41
C LEU A 205 15.80 -14.21 -23.02
N SER A 206 16.11 -13.14 -23.74
CA SER A 206 17.45 -12.90 -24.30
C SER A 206 17.76 -11.40 -24.30
N GLY A 207 18.98 -11.05 -23.90
CA GLY A 207 19.46 -9.66 -23.82
C GLY A 207 19.74 -9.21 -22.39
N THR A 208 19.90 -7.92 -22.20
CA THR A 208 20.19 -7.32 -20.89
C THR A 208 18.90 -6.86 -20.22
N PHE A 209 18.72 -7.24 -18.97
CA PHE A 209 17.57 -6.86 -18.15
C PHE A 209 17.98 -6.06 -16.92
N SER A 210 17.21 -5.05 -16.60
CA SER A 210 17.23 -4.37 -15.32
C SER A 210 16.28 -5.08 -14.37
N ILE A 211 16.77 -5.48 -13.21
CA ILE A 211 15.97 -6.13 -12.16
C ILE A 211 15.94 -5.19 -10.95
N LYS A 212 14.74 -4.76 -10.57
CA LYS A 212 14.52 -3.94 -9.38
C LYS A 212 13.71 -4.74 -8.37
N LYS A 213 14.33 -5.09 -7.26
CA LYS A 213 13.70 -5.80 -6.16
C LYS A 213 13.27 -4.84 -5.07
N TYR A 214 12.05 -5.02 -4.56
CA TYR A 214 11.52 -4.35 -3.39
C TYR A 214 11.24 -5.41 -2.33
N SER A 215 11.64 -5.13 -1.11
CA SER A 215 11.40 -6.01 0.03
C SER A 215 10.69 -5.25 1.14
N PHE A 216 9.66 -5.88 1.68
CA PHE A 216 8.96 -5.47 2.88
C PHE A 216 8.94 -6.65 3.83
N ASP A 217 9.48 -6.49 5.00
CA ASP A 217 9.39 -7.44 6.09
C ASP A 217 8.78 -6.77 7.33
N HIS A 218 8.63 -7.53 8.39
CA HIS A 218 8.09 -7.04 9.65
C HIS A 218 8.91 -5.92 10.29
N SER A 219 10.16 -5.69 9.87
CA SER A 219 11.03 -4.64 10.43
C SER A 219 10.96 -3.31 9.69
N ASP A 220 10.25 -3.24 8.57
CA ASP A 220 10.27 -2.12 7.64
C ASP A 220 8.93 -1.35 7.61
N THR A 221 8.05 -1.53 8.61
CA THR A 221 6.76 -0.86 8.66
C THR A 221 6.66 0.16 9.79
N LEU A 222 5.72 1.09 9.66
CA LEU A 222 5.45 2.07 10.71
C LEU A 222 5.08 1.38 12.04
N PHE A 223 4.29 0.29 11.99
CA PHE A 223 3.89 -0.45 13.17
C PHE A 223 5.11 -0.99 13.93
N ASP A 224 6.01 -1.67 13.24
CA ASP A 224 7.21 -2.27 13.85
C ASP A 224 8.23 -1.22 14.29
N PHE A 225 8.32 -0.10 13.57
CA PHE A 225 9.12 1.03 14.00
C PHE A 225 8.60 1.58 15.33
N LEU A 226 7.30 1.81 15.46
CA LEU A 226 6.67 2.32 16.67
C LEU A 226 6.79 1.34 17.84
N GLU A 227 6.72 0.04 17.58
CA GLU A 227 6.97 -1.00 18.57
C GLU A 227 8.37 -0.90 19.17
N ARG A 228 9.40 -0.78 18.33
CA ARG A 228 10.81 -0.66 18.76
C ARG A 228 11.05 0.56 19.66
N ILE A 229 10.31 1.63 19.49
CA ILE A 229 10.42 2.85 20.31
C ILE A 229 9.36 2.94 21.40
N GLY A 230 8.59 1.86 21.64
CA GLY A 230 7.64 1.74 22.75
C GLY A 230 6.31 2.43 22.56
N PHE A 231 5.84 2.62 21.32
CA PHE A 231 4.56 3.28 20.99
C PHE A 231 4.37 4.63 21.72
N PRO A 232 5.17 5.65 21.45
CA PRO A 232 5.07 6.94 22.10
C PRO A 232 3.68 7.53 21.91
N LYS A 233 3.13 8.16 22.98
CA LYS A 233 1.79 8.73 22.97
C LYS A 233 1.68 10.00 22.15
N GLU A 234 2.77 10.73 22.01
CA GLU A 234 2.85 12.01 21.30
C GLU A 234 4.04 11.96 20.34
N TYR A 235 3.82 12.47 19.15
CA TYR A 235 4.84 12.55 18.11
C TYR A 235 4.99 13.99 17.64
N ASP A 236 6.23 14.48 17.57
CA ASP A 236 6.52 15.80 17.01
C ASP A 236 6.53 15.75 15.47
N SER A 237 5.78 16.66 14.87
CA SER A 237 5.56 16.80 13.43
C SER A 237 6.82 16.76 12.52
N PRO A 238 8.02 17.22 12.93
CA PRO A 238 9.23 17.15 12.09
C PRO A 238 9.73 15.72 11.80
N MET A 239 9.35 14.74 12.60
CA MET A 239 9.74 13.33 12.41
C MET A 239 8.95 12.61 11.30
N ASP A 240 7.83 13.17 10.84
CA ASP A 240 6.90 12.48 9.94
C ASP A 240 7.55 12.17 8.58
N PHE A 241 8.38 13.04 8.05
CA PHE A 241 9.09 12.82 6.79
C PHE A 241 10.17 11.74 6.91
N ASP A 242 10.93 11.75 8.01
CA ASP A 242 11.97 10.75 8.25
C ASP A 242 11.36 9.37 8.46
N LEU A 243 10.20 9.28 9.13
CA LEU A 243 9.48 8.02 9.34
C LEU A 243 9.05 7.36 8.04
N ASN A 244 8.51 8.11 7.10
CA ASN A 244 8.15 7.57 5.78
C ASN A 244 9.35 7.03 5.01
N TYR A 245 10.53 7.63 5.18
CA TYR A 245 11.78 7.13 4.61
C TYR A 245 12.22 5.81 5.26
N TYR A 246 12.16 5.70 6.59
CA TYR A 246 12.57 4.50 7.33
C TYR A 246 11.60 3.33 7.20
N THR A 247 10.35 3.60 6.82
CA THR A 247 9.30 2.58 6.60
C THR A 247 9.05 2.29 5.12
N ALA A 248 9.87 2.87 4.23
CA ALA A 248 9.83 2.56 2.80
C ALA A 248 10.43 1.18 2.50
N PRO A 249 10.05 0.55 1.37
CA PRO A 249 10.63 -0.74 0.98
C PRO A 249 12.13 -0.65 0.78
N LYS A 250 12.86 -1.65 1.22
CA LYS A 250 14.24 -1.85 0.80
C LYS A 250 14.26 -2.11 -0.70
N THR A 251 15.18 -1.47 -1.41
CA THR A 251 15.24 -1.53 -2.87
C THR A 251 16.63 -1.90 -3.33
N ASP A 252 16.74 -2.99 -4.07
CA ASP A 252 17.96 -3.42 -4.75
C ASP A 252 17.77 -3.31 -6.27
N VAL A 253 18.76 -2.77 -6.97
CA VAL A 253 18.74 -2.63 -8.42
C VAL A 253 20.02 -3.22 -9.00
N PHE A 254 19.87 -4.15 -9.93
CA PHE A 254 20.98 -4.76 -10.64
C PHE A 254 20.61 -5.05 -12.10
N THR A 255 21.61 -5.33 -12.93
CA THR A 255 21.43 -5.72 -14.32
C THR A 255 22.00 -7.13 -14.54
N GLU A 256 21.34 -7.89 -15.41
CA GLU A 256 21.76 -9.24 -15.75
C GLU A 256 21.67 -9.46 -17.27
N GLU A 257 22.72 -10.06 -17.84
CA GLU A 257 22.71 -10.52 -19.21
C GLU A 257 22.13 -11.94 -19.26
N VAL A 258 21.01 -12.08 -19.92
CA VAL A 258 20.22 -13.31 -19.93
C VAL A 258 20.34 -14.01 -21.27
N ASN A 259 20.64 -15.30 -21.23
CA ASN A 259 20.61 -16.18 -22.40
C ASN A 259 19.64 -17.34 -22.13
N GLN A 260 18.42 -17.22 -22.62
CA GLN A 260 17.27 -18.10 -22.52
C GLN A 260 16.54 -18.10 -21.18
N THR A 261 17.20 -18.02 -20.02
CA THR A 261 16.52 -18.15 -18.72
C THR A 261 17.06 -17.16 -17.72
N LEU A 262 16.17 -16.40 -17.09
CA LEU A 262 16.47 -15.56 -15.93
C LEU A 262 15.99 -16.27 -14.66
N HIS A 263 16.87 -16.39 -13.67
CA HIS A 263 16.58 -16.99 -12.38
C HIS A 263 16.47 -15.91 -11.31
N LEU A 264 15.34 -15.89 -10.61
CA LEU A 264 15.05 -14.94 -9.53
C LEU A 264 14.83 -15.70 -8.23
N ASN A 265 15.65 -15.38 -7.22
CA ASN A 265 15.54 -15.98 -5.90
C ASN A 265 14.83 -15.00 -4.97
N PHE A 266 13.84 -15.47 -4.24
CA PHE A 266 13.10 -14.74 -3.22
C PHE A 266 13.23 -15.46 -1.90
N SER A 267 13.43 -14.70 -0.81
CA SER A 267 13.41 -15.19 0.56
C SER A 267 12.67 -14.17 1.41
N VAL A 268 11.58 -14.59 2.04
CA VAL A 268 10.75 -13.75 2.91
C VAL A 268 10.59 -14.46 4.25
N ILE A 269 11.14 -13.86 5.30
CA ILE A 269 11.05 -14.38 6.67
C ILE A 269 9.88 -13.73 7.39
N GLY A 270 9.01 -14.54 7.99
CA GLY A 270 7.80 -14.06 8.65
C GLY A 270 6.80 -13.44 7.67
N THR A 271 5.82 -12.71 8.18
CA THR A 271 4.84 -12.02 7.32
C THR A 271 5.52 -10.90 6.53
N GLY A 272 5.44 -10.98 5.20
CA GLY A 272 6.09 -9.99 4.36
C GLY A 272 5.86 -10.20 2.87
N LEU A 273 6.49 -9.33 2.07
CA LEU A 273 6.38 -9.32 0.63
C LEU A 273 7.73 -8.98 0.00
N GLN A 274 8.09 -9.71 -1.05
CA GLN A 274 9.13 -9.29 -2.00
C GLN A 274 8.53 -9.15 -3.40
N MET A 275 8.97 -8.13 -4.13
CA MET A 275 8.57 -7.91 -5.51
C MET A 275 9.79 -7.68 -6.39
N ALA A 276 9.79 -8.28 -7.59
CA ALA A 276 10.76 -7.97 -8.64
C ALA A 276 10.06 -7.33 -9.84
N VAL A 277 10.63 -6.24 -10.33
CA VAL A 277 10.32 -5.63 -11.63
C VAL A 277 11.48 -5.96 -12.57
N VAL A 278 11.19 -6.65 -13.67
CA VAL A 278 12.19 -7.11 -14.66
C VAL A 278 11.89 -6.41 -15.98
N GLU A 279 12.75 -5.51 -16.39
CA GLU A 279 12.60 -4.70 -17.59
C GLU A 279 13.73 -4.96 -18.59
N SER A 280 13.38 -5.20 -19.87
CA SER A 280 14.37 -5.32 -20.94
C SER A 280 15.01 -3.96 -21.20
N LEU A 281 16.33 -3.89 -21.18
CA LEU A 281 17.07 -2.70 -21.55
C LEU A 281 17.23 -2.60 -23.10
N PRO A 282 17.30 -1.37 -23.64
CA PRO A 282 17.59 -1.21 -25.05
C PRO A 282 19.02 -1.72 -25.35
N VAL A 283 19.15 -2.42 -26.50
CA VAL A 283 20.44 -2.80 -27.07
C VAL A 283 21.14 -1.57 -27.63
#